data_9fd950a3043b1f6ee12194d8513164f4
#
_entry.id   9fd950a3043b1f6ee12194d8513164f4
#
_cell.length_a   1.000
_cell.length_b   1.000
_cell.length_c   1.000
_cell.angle_alpha   90.00
_cell.angle_beta   90.00
_cell.angle_gamma   90.00
#
_symmetry.space_group_name_H-M   'P 1'
#
loop_
_entity.id
_entity.type
_entity.pdbx_description
1 polymer ?
#
loop_
_entity_poly.entity_id
_entity_poly.type
_entity_poly.pdbx_seq_one_letter_code
_entity_poly.pdbx_strand_id
1 'polypeptide(L)'
;MSLIVTTEYELQKVAAPNLPLAPQQYSQQYIDQLNNILRLYFNRIDSILGNLMASGASVPVTFPGMETDAFGRLRVSNPFTIFDSQNRYQKDAQFDESTVNGAAITYDVNTSTVLMAADTTSGSKAVRQTYRVFPYQPGKSLLVLATFVMAAGQANLRQRVGYFNTDNGVFFQKNGTTNAFVLRSNITGTPSDARTVNQADWNGDKLDGTGTSGITLDTSKAQILFMDFEWLGVGSVRCGFVIDGQFIICHTFENANEITSVYMTTAILPVRYEIEATAALATGATMKQICSSVISEGGYQQSVATQFARRTTTLTTIGTTFLPLVSIRLASDSLGAVVLLQSVQVLPTTNQNYEIAVFKNATLTGASYNTTTFNHVDYDVTASAITGGTMILQNYVTSTAQGRTVSTTPAGYNFDLQLGVSLAGVSDVFTLAIRTVSGATTGDAVGVIDFIDLTD
;
A
#
# COMPACT_ATOMS: atom_id res chain seq x y z
N MET A 1 9.15 -27.96 28.24
CA MET A 1 7.85 -28.04 28.96
C MET A 1 7.90 -26.97 30.03
N SER A 2 7.45 -25.75 29.71
CA SER A 2 7.42 -24.64 30.67
C SER A 2 6.07 -24.66 31.37
N LEU A 3 6.10 -24.79 32.67
CA LEU A 3 4.89 -24.68 33.50
C LEU A 3 4.43 -23.23 33.46
N ILE A 4 3.37 -22.95 32.72
CA ILE A 4 2.65 -21.69 32.85
C ILE A 4 1.77 -21.82 34.09
N VAL A 5 2.22 -21.25 35.20
CA VAL A 5 1.37 -21.08 36.38
C VAL A 5 0.54 -19.82 36.11
N THR A 6 -0.64 -19.98 35.55
CA THR A 6 -1.67 -18.93 35.55
C THR A 6 -2.23 -18.83 36.94
N THR A 7 -1.68 -17.98 37.78
CA THR A 7 -2.39 -17.48 38.96
C THR A 7 -3.37 -16.41 38.46
N GLU A 8 -4.59 -16.82 38.19
CA GLU A 8 -5.71 -15.88 38.10
C GLU A 8 -5.90 -15.27 39.50
N TYR A 9 -5.35 -14.08 39.70
CA TYR A 9 -5.77 -13.26 40.84
C TYR A 9 -7.14 -12.66 40.48
N GLU A 10 -8.22 -13.39 40.82
CA GLU A 10 -9.52 -12.76 40.96
C GLU A 10 -9.39 -11.67 42.04
N LEU A 11 -9.39 -10.42 41.64
CA LEU A 11 -9.60 -9.28 42.52
C LEU A 11 -11.00 -9.46 43.15
N GLN A 12 -11.08 -10.13 44.25
CA GLN A 12 -12.33 -10.26 44.96
C GLN A 12 -12.82 -8.87 45.34
N LYS A 13 -13.94 -8.49 44.77
CA LYS A 13 -14.60 -7.21 45.02
C LYS A 13 -14.91 -7.17 46.56
N VAL A 14 -14.21 -6.29 47.26
CA VAL A 14 -14.50 -6.07 48.70
C VAL A 14 -15.84 -5.36 48.77
N ALA A 15 -16.89 -6.10 49.11
CA ALA A 15 -18.20 -5.50 49.31
C ALA A 15 -18.18 -4.58 50.54
N ALA A 16 -18.77 -3.40 50.41
CA ALA A 16 -18.93 -2.49 51.53
C ALA A 16 -19.70 -3.22 52.68
N PRO A 17 -19.26 -3.12 53.93
CA PRO A 17 -19.94 -3.77 55.03
C PRO A 17 -21.29 -3.16 55.27
N ASN A 18 -22.27 -4.01 55.67
CA ASN A 18 -23.52 -3.49 56.21
C ASN A 18 -23.29 -2.89 57.60
N LEU A 19 -23.43 -1.59 57.68
CA LEU A 19 -23.30 -0.88 58.96
C LEU A 19 -24.58 -1.04 59.78
N PRO A 20 -24.47 -1.18 61.14
CA PRO A 20 -25.65 -1.29 61.99
C PRO A 20 -26.45 0.01 61.95
N LEU A 21 -27.77 -0.09 62.06
CA LEU A 21 -28.66 1.08 62.14
C LEU A 21 -28.37 1.88 63.43
N ALA A 22 -28.27 3.21 63.26
CA ALA A 22 -28.03 4.09 64.40
C ALA A 22 -29.18 4.06 65.42
N PRO A 23 -28.92 3.81 66.72
CA PRO A 23 -29.92 3.83 67.76
C PRO A 23 -30.38 5.28 68.01
N GLN A 24 -31.63 5.45 68.53
CA GLN A 24 -32.15 6.77 68.86
C GLN A 24 -31.47 7.44 70.06
N GLN A 25 -30.78 6.65 70.86
CA GLN A 25 -29.98 7.12 72.00
C GLN A 25 -28.56 6.57 71.92
N TYR A 26 -27.58 7.28 72.50
CA TYR A 26 -26.20 6.81 72.53
C TYR A 26 -26.08 5.42 73.14
N SER A 27 -25.43 4.52 72.42
CA SER A 27 -25.16 3.14 72.88
C SER A 27 -23.68 2.85 72.63
N GLN A 28 -22.94 2.62 73.68
CA GLN A 28 -21.53 2.24 73.60
C GLN A 28 -21.37 0.92 72.79
N GLN A 29 -22.27 0.00 72.97
CA GLN A 29 -22.27 -1.27 72.25
C GLN A 29 -22.40 -1.08 70.72
N TYR A 30 -23.21 -0.09 70.28
CA TYR A 30 -23.33 0.27 68.88
C TYR A 30 -22.01 0.84 68.32
N ILE A 31 -21.37 1.76 69.04
CA ILE A 31 -20.10 2.37 68.64
C ILE A 31 -18.98 1.29 68.56
N ASP A 32 -18.93 0.37 69.51
CA ASP A 32 -17.97 -0.73 69.52
C ASP A 32 -18.17 -1.69 68.33
N GLN A 33 -19.43 -2.00 68.00
CA GLN A 33 -19.75 -2.81 66.82
C GLN A 33 -19.40 -2.10 65.53
N LEU A 34 -19.73 -0.78 65.39
CA LEU A 34 -19.41 0.03 64.23
C LEU A 34 -17.89 0.11 64.02
N ASN A 35 -17.14 0.42 65.09
CA ASN A 35 -15.67 0.49 65.04
C ASN A 35 -15.05 -0.87 64.69
N ASN A 36 -15.59 -1.95 65.18
CA ASN A 36 -15.08 -3.29 64.87
C ASN A 36 -15.33 -3.68 63.41
N ILE A 37 -16.50 -3.36 62.85
CA ILE A 37 -16.82 -3.62 61.45
C ILE A 37 -15.93 -2.77 60.56
N LEU A 38 -15.77 -1.47 60.87
CA LEU A 38 -14.91 -0.56 60.09
C LEU A 38 -13.43 -1.03 60.16
N ARG A 39 -12.94 -1.39 61.33
CA ARG A 39 -11.58 -1.89 61.51
C ARG A 39 -11.32 -3.17 60.69
N LEU A 40 -12.24 -4.12 60.69
CA LEU A 40 -12.14 -5.34 59.88
C LEU A 40 -12.15 -5.04 58.39
N TYR A 41 -12.96 -4.08 57.99
CA TYR A 41 -13.02 -3.64 56.58
C TYR A 41 -11.69 -2.97 56.13
N PHE A 42 -11.18 -2.03 56.91
CA PHE A 42 -9.89 -1.38 56.61
C PHE A 42 -8.72 -2.36 56.67
N ASN A 43 -8.65 -3.27 57.63
CA ASN A 43 -7.63 -4.31 57.68
C ASN A 43 -7.65 -5.23 56.45
N ARG A 44 -8.84 -5.46 55.90
CA ARG A 44 -8.99 -6.25 54.67
C ARG A 44 -8.51 -5.48 53.43
N ILE A 45 -8.79 -4.20 53.37
CA ILE A 45 -8.27 -3.29 52.31
C ILE A 45 -6.73 -3.22 52.43
N ASP A 46 -6.18 -2.98 53.62
CA ASP A 46 -4.73 -2.90 53.83
C ASP A 46 -4.02 -4.22 53.47
N SER A 47 -4.63 -5.35 53.79
CA SER A 47 -4.08 -6.64 53.41
C SER A 47 -4.05 -6.84 51.89
N ILE A 48 -5.10 -6.41 51.15
CA ILE A 48 -5.14 -6.47 49.70
C ILE A 48 -4.16 -5.51 49.08
N LEU A 49 -4.10 -4.26 49.57
CA LEU A 49 -3.12 -3.23 49.13
C LEU A 49 -1.68 -3.68 49.46
N GLY A 50 -1.46 -4.22 50.64
CA GLY A 50 -0.18 -4.80 51.07
C GLY A 50 0.27 -5.95 50.18
N ASN A 51 -0.63 -6.82 49.77
CA ASN A 51 -0.34 -7.90 48.84
C ASN A 51 -0.09 -7.38 47.43
N LEU A 52 -0.79 -6.33 46.96
CA LEU A 52 -0.52 -5.65 45.72
C LEU A 52 0.84 -4.93 45.71
N MET A 53 1.22 -4.35 46.83
CA MET A 53 2.50 -3.65 47.00
C MET A 53 3.67 -4.59 47.27
N ALA A 54 3.43 -5.70 48.01
CA ALA A 54 4.43 -6.75 48.29
C ALA A 54 4.73 -7.61 47.05
N SER A 55 3.80 -7.69 46.10
CA SER A 55 4.05 -8.24 44.78
C SER A 55 4.87 -7.29 43.91
N GLY A 56 5.80 -6.52 44.48
CA GLY A 56 6.82 -5.75 43.74
C GLY A 56 7.71 -6.57 42.80
N ALA A 57 7.41 -7.86 42.63
CA ALA A 57 7.67 -8.57 41.41
C ALA A 57 6.86 -7.87 40.33
N SER A 58 7.53 -7.23 39.37
CA SER A 58 6.96 -6.78 38.11
C SER A 58 5.96 -7.85 37.64
N VAL A 59 4.66 -7.62 37.91
CA VAL A 59 3.62 -8.42 37.24
C VAL A 59 3.86 -8.13 35.77
N PRO A 60 4.30 -9.11 34.97
CA PRO A 60 4.40 -8.84 33.55
C PRO A 60 2.98 -8.51 33.09
N VAL A 61 2.77 -7.25 32.74
CA VAL A 61 1.51 -6.83 32.12
C VAL A 61 1.49 -7.53 30.77
N THR A 62 0.97 -8.72 30.74
CA THR A 62 0.71 -9.44 29.51
C THR A 62 -0.53 -8.79 28.88
N PHE A 63 -0.31 -7.97 27.89
CA PHE A 63 -1.40 -7.56 27.01
C PHE A 63 -1.71 -8.79 26.13
N PRO A 64 -2.90 -9.37 26.20
CA PRO A 64 -3.28 -10.47 25.32
C PRO A 64 -3.10 -10.03 23.87
N GLY A 65 -2.33 -10.79 23.07
CA GLY A 65 -2.04 -10.47 21.67
C GLY A 65 -0.79 -9.63 21.40
N MET A 66 0.02 -9.29 22.41
CA MET A 66 1.33 -8.69 22.18
C MET A 66 2.41 -9.75 22.01
N GLU A 67 3.02 -9.77 20.83
CA GLU A 67 4.14 -10.64 20.51
C GLU A 67 5.44 -10.11 21.11
N THR A 68 6.25 -10.99 21.70
CA THR A 68 7.57 -10.69 22.25
C THR A 68 8.66 -11.46 21.51
N ASP A 69 9.88 -10.91 21.51
CA ASP A 69 11.07 -11.62 21.01
C ASP A 69 11.55 -12.67 22.04
N ALA A 70 12.64 -13.39 21.70
CA ALA A 70 13.23 -14.41 22.58
C ALA A 70 13.78 -13.87 23.91
N PHE A 71 13.95 -12.55 24.04
CA PHE A 71 14.38 -11.86 25.26
C PHE A 71 13.21 -11.26 26.05
N GLY A 72 11.95 -11.49 25.60
CA GLY A 72 10.75 -10.96 26.24
C GLY A 72 10.50 -9.46 25.94
N ARG A 73 11.16 -8.88 24.93
CA ARG A 73 10.93 -7.50 24.51
C ARG A 73 9.77 -7.46 23.52
N LEU A 74 8.93 -6.44 23.62
CA LEU A 74 7.83 -6.23 22.66
C LEU A 74 8.37 -6.13 21.23
N ARG A 75 7.74 -6.88 20.31
CA ARG A 75 7.98 -6.72 18.87
C ARG A 75 7.23 -5.48 18.40
N VAL A 76 7.95 -4.39 18.22
CA VAL A 76 7.43 -3.12 17.70
C VAL A 76 8.12 -2.79 16.38
N SER A 77 7.38 -2.21 15.46
CA SER A 77 7.91 -1.74 14.18
C SER A 77 7.40 -0.34 13.87
N ASN A 78 8.14 0.39 13.04
CA ASN A 78 7.71 1.69 12.52
C ASN A 78 7.06 1.47 11.15
N PRO A 79 5.78 1.81 10.96
CA PRO A 79 5.14 1.74 9.65
C PRO A 79 5.88 2.62 8.64
N PHE A 80 5.94 2.17 7.39
CA PHE A 80 6.50 2.92 6.27
C PHE A 80 5.46 3.05 5.17
N THR A 81 5.03 4.28 4.87
CA THR A 81 4.09 4.55 3.77
C THR A 81 4.82 4.43 2.44
N ILE A 82 4.46 3.42 1.65
CA ILE A 82 5.01 3.17 0.30
C ILE A 82 4.29 4.04 -0.72
N PHE A 83 3.01 4.30 -0.48
CA PHE A 83 2.14 5.03 -1.39
C PHE A 83 1.03 5.74 -0.62
N ASP A 84 0.76 6.96 -1.03
CA ASP A 84 -0.44 7.71 -0.66
C ASP A 84 -0.99 8.45 -1.87
N SER A 85 -2.30 8.60 -1.91
CA SER A 85 -3.02 9.27 -2.98
C SER A 85 -4.20 10.05 -2.47
N GLN A 86 -4.32 11.28 -2.94
CA GLN A 86 -5.47 12.15 -2.73
C GLN A 86 -5.77 12.98 -3.98
N ASN A 87 -7.04 13.29 -4.22
CA ASN A 87 -7.49 14.00 -5.41
C ASN A 87 -7.80 15.49 -5.09
N ARG A 88 -6.88 16.23 -4.48
CA ARG A 88 -7.19 17.55 -3.88
C ARG A 88 -7.57 18.63 -4.90
N TYR A 89 -6.80 18.79 -5.96
CA TYR A 89 -7.01 19.85 -6.97
C TYR A 89 -7.29 19.31 -8.36
N GLN A 90 -6.95 18.04 -8.57
CA GLN A 90 -7.11 17.32 -9.83
C GLN A 90 -7.11 15.82 -9.52
N LYS A 91 -7.39 15.00 -10.53
CA LYS A 91 -7.16 13.55 -10.44
C LYS A 91 -5.69 13.30 -10.17
N ASP A 92 -5.40 12.42 -9.22
CA ASP A 92 -4.02 12.00 -8.96
C ASP A 92 -3.44 11.32 -10.21
N ALA A 93 -2.31 11.86 -10.68
CA ALA A 93 -1.60 11.39 -11.87
C ALA A 93 -0.88 10.04 -11.67
N GLN A 94 -0.83 9.51 -10.45
CA GLN A 94 -0.26 8.19 -10.17
C GLN A 94 -1.15 7.02 -10.62
N PHE A 95 -2.36 7.32 -11.09
CA PHE A 95 -3.30 6.33 -11.61
C PHE A 95 -3.44 6.43 -13.12
N ASP A 96 -3.49 5.28 -13.76
CA ASP A 96 -3.95 5.12 -15.14
C ASP A 96 -5.44 4.86 -15.21
N GLU A 97 -6.06 5.22 -16.31
CA GLU A 97 -7.50 5.18 -16.52
C GLU A 97 -7.84 4.47 -17.83
N SER A 98 -8.83 3.60 -17.77
CA SER A 98 -9.40 2.97 -18.95
C SER A 98 -10.92 3.05 -18.91
N THR A 99 -11.52 3.46 -20.03
CA THR A 99 -12.98 3.52 -20.20
C THR A 99 -13.39 2.82 -21.48
N VAL A 100 -14.46 2.04 -21.40
CA VAL A 100 -15.00 1.26 -22.54
C VAL A 100 -16.52 1.43 -22.58
N ASN A 101 -17.08 1.40 -23.78
CA ASN A 101 -18.53 1.34 -24.04
C ASN A 101 -19.35 2.41 -23.28
N GLY A 102 -18.96 3.69 -23.43
CA GLY A 102 -19.70 4.81 -22.83
C GLY A 102 -19.39 5.08 -21.36
N ALA A 103 -18.48 4.32 -20.75
CA ALA A 103 -18.00 4.65 -19.40
C ALA A 103 -17.20 5.96 -19.38
N ALA A 104 -17.18 6.63 -18.23
CA ALA A 104 -16.48 7.90 -18.05
C ALA A 104 -15.77 7.96 -16.70
N ILE A 105 -14.63 8.68 -16.67
CA ILE A 105 -13.89 9.00 -15.44
C ILE A 105 -13.66 10.51 -15.39
N THR A 106 -14.30 11.18 -14.44
CA THR A 106 -14.27 12.64 -14.30
C THR A 106 -13.86 13.06 -12.89
N TYR A 107 -13.37 14.30 -12.76
CA TYR A 107 -13.03 14.87 -11.46
C TYR A 107 -14.15 15.79 -10.97
N ASP A 108 -14.55 15.60 -9.73
CA ASP A 108 -15.48 16.49 -9.03
C ASP A 108 -14.69 17.45 -8.13
N VAL A 109 -14.59 18.70 -8.56
CA VAL A 109 -13.83 19.73 -7.85
C VAL A 109 -14.45 20.08 -6.50
N ASN A 110 -15.77 19.96 -6.36
CA ASN A 110 -16.47 20.33 -5.12
C ASN A 110 -16.23 19.33 -3.99
N THR A 111 -16.10 18.05 -4.33
CA THR A 111 -15.89 16.98 -3.35
C THR A 111 -14.45 16.44 -3.37
N SER A 112 -13.60 16.93 -4.29
CA SER A 112 -12.21 16.43 -4.50
C SER A 112 -12.17 14.91 -4.66
N THR A 113 -13.08 14.37 -5.48
CA THR A 113 -13.20 12.93 -5.74
C THR A 113 -13.14 12.64 -7.23
N VAL A 114 -12.78 11.41 -7.58
CA VAL A 114 -12.89 10.92 -8.96
C VAL A 114 -14.18 10.13 -9.10
N LEU A 115 -15.01 10.55 -10.05
CA LEU A 115 -16.25 9.90 -10.41
C LEU A 115 -15.96 8.89 -11.52
N MET A 116 -16.29 7.64 -11.27
CA MET A 116 -16.18 6.54 -12.24
C MET A 116 -17.58 6.08 -12.59
N ALA A 117 -18.00 6.31 -13.83
CA ALA A 117 -19.36 6.04 -14.29
C ALA A 117 -19.37 4.89 -15.29
N ALA A 118 -20.31 3.95 -15.10
CA ALA A 118 -20.74 2.99 -16.13
C ALA A 118 -22.05 3.45 -16.73
N ASP A 119 -22.13 3.41 -18.06
CA ASP A 119 -23.34 3.68 -18.83
C ASP A 119 -24.29 2.45 -18.79
N THR A 120 -25.49 2.59 -19.33
CA THR A 120 -26.49 1.50 -19.46
C THR A 120 -26.07 0.43 -20.46
N THR A 121 -25.07 0.69 -21.29
CA THR A 121 -24.59 -0.23 -22.32
C THR A 121 -23.89 -1.45 -21.72
N SER A 122 -24.22 -2.64 -22.23
CA SER A 122 -23.52 -3.87 -21.85
C SER A 122 -22.01 -3.77 -22.11
N GLY A 123 -21.19 -4.16 -21.13
CA GLY A 123 -19.74 -4.07 -21.20
C GLY A 123 -19.20 -2.65 -20.93
N SER A 124 -20.06 -1.68 -20.55
CA SER A 124 -19.59 -0.38 -20.10
C SER A 124 -18.73 -0.54 -18.85
N LYS A 125 -17.45 -0.08 -18.91
CA LYS A 125 -16.48 -0.34 -17.87
C LYS A 125 -15.53 0.84 -17.70
N ALA A 126 -15.37 1.28 -16.45
CA ALA A 126 -14.35 2.23 -16.05
C ALA A 126 -13.38 1.56 -15.05
N VAL A 127 -12.10 1.71 -15.32
CA VAL A 127 -11.01 1.19 -14.47
C VAL A 127 -10.06 2.33 -14.16
N ARG A 128 -9.70 2.45 -12.89
CA ARG A 128 -8.64 3.34 -12.42
C ARG A 128 -7.68 2.52 -11.56
N GLN A 129 -6.41 2.45 -11.97
CA GLN A 129 -5.37 1.61 -11.36
C GLN A 129 -4.08 2.38 -11.24
N THR A 130 -3.32 2.17 -10.16
CA THR A 130 -2.00 2.77 -10.04
C THR A 130 -1.06 2.27 -11.14
N TYR A 131 -0.25 3.18 -11.71
CA TYR A 131 0.84 2.80 -12.64
C TYR A 131 1.87 1.91 -11.94
N ARG A 132 2.09 2.16 -10.64
CA ARG A 132 3.02 1.42 -9.81
C ARG A 132 2.37 0.21 -9.17
N VAL A 133 3.14 -0.84 -9.01
CA VAL A 133 2.88 -1.97 -8.12
C VAL A 133 3.73 -1.79 -6.87
N PHE A 134 3.32 -2.35 -5.75
CA PHE A 134 3.97 -2.06 -4.46
C PHE A 134 4.76 -3.27 -3.97
N PRO A 135 6.05 -3.07 -3.62
CA PRO A 135 6.91 -4.17 -3.18
C PRO A 135 6.44 -4.74 -1.85
N TYR A 136 6.37 -6.05 -1.78
CA TYR A 136 6.13 -6.80 -0.57
C TYR A 136 7.46 -7.33 -0.01
N GLN A 137 7.69 -7.21 1.29
CA GLN A 137 8.84 -7.80 1.95
C GLN A 137 8.40 -8.97 2.85
N PRO A 138 8.91 -10.19 2.62
CA PRO A 138 8.58 -11.35 3.45
C PRO A 138 8.84 -11.11 4.93
N GLY A 139 7.90 -11.51 5.78
CA GLY A 139 7.97 -11.32 7.23
C GLY A 139 7.45 -9.96 7.72
N LYS A 140 6.89 -9.14 6.82
CA LYS A 140 6.20 -7.89 7.14
C LYS A 140 4.77 -7.95 6.62
N SER A 141 3.83 -7.27 7.29
CA SER A 141 2.48 -7.13 6.75
C SER A 141 2.38 -5.88 5.88
N LEU A 142 1.47 -5.94 4.91
CA LEU A 142 1.13 -4.84 4.05
C LEU A 142 -0.32 -4.44 4.32
N LEU A 143 -0.51 -3.19 4.78
CA LEU A 143 -1.82 -2.59 5.00
C LEU A 143 -2.19 -1.72 3.81
N VAL A 144 -3.30 -2.03 3.16
CA VAL A 144 -3.87 -1.25 2.07
C VAL A 144 -5.16 -0.59 2.55
N LEU A 145 -5.23 0.72 2.42
CA LEU A 145 -6.41 1.52 2.72
C LEU A 145 -6.97 2.12 1.44
N ALA A 146 -8.28 2.02 1.24
CA ALA A 146 -8.96 2.59 0.08
C ALA A 146 -10.31 3.21 0.49
N THR A 147 -10.51 4.47 0.13
CA THR A 147 -11.75 5.19 0.46
C THR A 147 -12.60 5.37 -0.79
N PHE A 148 -13.88 5.05 -0.68
CA PHE A 148 -14.80 5.05 -1.81
C PHE A 148 -16.26 5.29 -1.39
N VAL A 149 -17.09 5.55 -2.38
CA VAL A 149 -18.57 5.47 -2.31
C VAL A 149 -19.03 4.63 -3.49
N MET A 150 -19.82 3.60 -3.25
CA MET A 150 -20.39 2.78 -4.33
C MET A 150 -21.77 3.29 -4.76
N ALA A 151 -22.08 3.07 -6.03
CA ALA A 151 -23.45 3.25 -6.50
C ALA A 151 -24.41 2.27 -5.83
N ALA A 152 -25.69 2.62 -5.82
CA ALA A 152 -26.75 1.70 -5.41
C ALA A 152 -26.67 0.39 -6.22
N GLY A 153 -26.89 -0.72 -5.55
CA GLY A 153 -26.87 -2.03 -6.20
C GLY A 153 -28.04 -2.19 -7.18
N GLN A 154 -27.73 -2.64 -8.38
CA GLN A 154 -28.72 -3.04 -9.39
C GLN A 154 -28.23 -4.27 -10.16
N ALA A 155 -29.14 -4.99 -10.80
CA ALA A 155 -28.76 -6.14 -11.60
C ALA A 155 -27.71 -5.77 -12.65
N ASN A 156 -26.76 -6.67 -12.90
CA ASN A 156 -25.66 -6.53 -13.87
C ASN A 156 -24.62 -5.44 -13.54
N LEU A 157 -24.74 -4.73 -12.42
CA LEU A 157 -23.73 -3.77 -11.99
C LEU A 157 -22.72 -4.45 -11.07
N ARG A 158 -21.43 -4.36 -11.41
CA ARG A 158 -20.31 -4.86 -10.61
C ARG A 158 -19.34 -3.73 -10.27
N GLN A 159 -19.04 -3.56 -9.00
CA GLN A 159 -18.14 -2.55 -8.47
C GLN A 159 -17.08 -3.22 -7.62
N ARG A 160 -15.80 -2.85 -7.79
CA ARG A 160 -14.66 -3.48 -7.12
C ARG A 160 -13.68 -2.42 -6.64
N VAL A 161 -13.15 -2.59 -5.44
CA VAL A 161 -12.11 -1.73 -4.85
C VAL A 161 -11.13 -2.61 -4.09
N GLY A 162 -9.83 -2.44 -4.32
CA GLY A 162 -8.85 -3.21 -3.58
C GLY A 162 -7.43 -3.19 -4.14
N TYR A 163 -6.71 -4.21 -3.79
CA TYR A 163 -5.31 -4.45 -4.13
C TYR A 163 -5.24 -5.64 -5.08
N PHE A 164 -5.39 -5.38 -6.38
CA PHE A 164 -5.53 -6.45 -7.37
C PHE A 164 -5.23 -5.98 -8.79
N ASN A 165 -4.87 -6.93 -9.63
CA ASN A 165 -4.79 -6.79 -11.08
C ASN A 165 -5.75 -7.77 -11.78
N THR A 166 -5.51 -8.08 -13.05
CA THR A 166 -6.28 -9.07 -13.82
C THR A 166 -6.12 -10.49 -13.29
N ASP A 167 -4.97 -10.80 -12.69
CA ASP A 167 -4.54 -12.16 -12.39
C ASP A 167 -4.66 -12.52 -10.90
N ASN A 168 -4.27 -11.61 -10.03
CA ASN A 168 -4.21 -11.85 -8.59
C ASN A 168 -4.77 -10.68 -7.79
N GLY A 169 -5.12 -10.92 -6.55
CA GLY A 169 -5.38 -9.87 -5.60
C GLY A 169 -6.49 -10.13 -4.60
N VAL A 170 -6.69 -9.12 -3.76
CA VAL A 170 -7.77 -9.09 -2.76
C VAL A 170 -8.55 -7.81 -2.93
N PHE A 171 -9.87 -7.91 -2.96
CA PHE A 171 -10.74 -6.77 -3.16
C PHE A 171 -12.13 -6.95 -2.55
N PHE A 172 -12.75 -5.84 -2.21
CA PHE A 172 -14.17 -5.77 -1.93
C PHE A 172 -14.95 -5.62 -3.22
N GLN A 173 -16.00 -6.40 -3.37
CA GLN A 173 -16.87 -6.40 -4.53
C GLN A 173 -18.33 -6.18 -4.12
N LYS A 174 -19.03 -5.35 -4.87
CA LYS A 174 -20.50 -5.31 -4.88
C LYS A 174 -20.98 -5.75 -6.25
N ASN A 175 -21.60 -6.93 -6.32
CA ASN A 175 -22.16 -7.48 -7.55
C ASN A 175 -23.68 -7.53 -7.44
N GLY A 176 -24.35 -6.71 -8.23
CA GLY A 176 -25.77 -6.44 -8.00
C GLY A 176 -25.97 -5.81 -6.64
N THR A 177 -26.70 -6.47 -5.75
CA THR A 177 -26.93 -6.06 -4.36
C THR A 177 -26.04 -6.81 -3.36
N THR A 178 -25.24 -7.78 -3.80
CA THR A 178 -24.45 -8.65 -2.94
C THR A 178 -23.06 -8.06 -2.72
N ASN A 179 -22.70 -7.87 -1.46
CA ASN A 179 -21.36 -7.51 -1.02
C ASN A 179 -20.53 -8.78 -0.79
N ALA A 180 -19.26 -8.77 -1.17
CA ALA A 180 -18.35 -9.89 -0.97
C ALA A 180 -16.89 -9.41 -0.84
N PHE A 181 -16.07 -10.16 -0.12
CA PHE A 181 -14.62 -10.14 -0.30
C PHE A 181 -14.20 -11.24 -1.26
N VAL A 182 -13.25 -10.92 -2.13
CA VAL A 182 -12.75 -11.83 -3.15
C VAL A 182 -11.24 -11.91 -3.03
N LEU A 183 -10.74 -13.15 -3.00
CA LEU A 183 -9.34 -13.46 -3.16
C LEU A 183 -9.16 -14.11 -4.54
N ARG A 184 -8.63 -13.32 -5.49
CA ARG A 184 -8.33 -13.76 -6.85
C ARG A 184 -6.97 -14.40 -6.91
N SER A 185 -6.85 -15.50 -7.63
CA SER A 185 -5.61 -16.25 -7.78
C SER A 185 -5.41 -16.78 -9.20
N ASN A 186 -4.17 -16.69 -9.69
CA ASN A 186 -3.75 -17.21 -10.99
C ASN A 186 -2.79 -18.42 -10.86
N ILE A 187 -2.85 -19.16 -9.74
CA ILE A 187 -1.97 -20.30 -9.49
C ILE A 187 -2.13 -21.46 -10.49
N THR A 188 -3.25 -21.49 -11.21
CA THR A 188 -3.53 -22.50 -12.26
C THR A 188 -3.19 -22.03 -13.66
N GLY A 189 -2.62 -20.83 -13.82
CA GLY A 189 -2.41 -20.17 -15.11
C GLY A 189 -3.65 -19.50 -15.69
N THR A 190 -4.78 -19.55 -14.99
CA THR A 190 -6.02 -18.85 -15.34
C THR A 190 -6.56 -18.15 -14.09
N PRO A 191 -6.85 -16.83 -14.15
CA PRO A 191 -7.36 -16.09 -13.01
C PRO A 191 -8.72 -16.67 -12.54
N SER A 192 -8.84 -16.88 -11.24
CA SER A 192 -10.02 -17.46 -10.60
C SER A 192 -10.46 -16.64 -9.40
N ASP A 193 -11.74 -16.32 -9.33
CA ASP A 193 -12.44 -15.71 -8.20
C ASP A 193 -13.19 -16.77 -7.36
N ALA A 194 -12.75 -18.04 -7.38
CA ALA A 194 -13.41 -19.14 -6.65
C ALA A 194 -13.48 -18.89 -5.14
N ARG A 195 -12.54 -18.12 -4.58
CA ARG A 195 -12.57 -17.69 -3.18
C ARG A 195 -13.30 -16.36 -3.01
N THR A 196 -14.55 -16.33 -3.45
CA THR A 196 -15.50 -15.24 -3.19
C THR A 196 -16.32 -15.58 -1.96
N VAL A 197 -16.31 -14.71 -0.95
CA VAL A 197 -17.03 -14.89 0.32
C VAL A 197 -18.03 -13.75 0.47
N ASN A 198 -19.32 -14.08 0.38
CA ASN A 198 -20.40 -13.12 0.52
C ASN A 198 -20.52 -12.60 1.94
N GLN A 199 -21.11 -11.42 2.13
CA GLN A 199 -21.26 -10.77 3.44
C GLN A 199 -21.91 -11.68 4.49
N ALA A 200 -22.90 -12.49 4.09
CA ALA A 200 -23.57 -13.42 4.98
C ALA A 200 -22.65 -14.53 5.55
N ASP A 201 -21.55 -14.83 4.83
CA ASP A 201 -20.60 -15.90 5.13
C ASP A 201 -19.27 -15.39 5.72
N TRP A 202 -19.15 -14.08 5.99
CA TRP A 202 -17.96 -13.53 6.63
C TRP A 202 -17.74 -14.16 8.00
N ASN A 203 -16.50 -14.50 8.32
CA ASN A 203 -16.13 -15.19 9.57
C ASN A 203 -15.80 -14.25 10.74
N GLY A 204 -15.71 -12.93 10.49
CA GLY A 204 -15.62 -11.89 11.50
C GLY A 204 -16.96 -11.16 11.68
N ASP A 205 -16.93 -9.84 11.82
CA ASP A 205 -18.16 -9.03 11.91
C ASP A 205 -18.80 -8.90 10.52
N LYS A 206 -20.04 -9.33 10.40
CA LYS A 206 -20.75 -9.32 9.11
C LYS A 206 -21.21 -7.93 8.67
N LEU A 207 -21.17 -6.94 9.57
CA LEU A 207 -21.69 -5.60 9.34
C LEU A 207 -23.12 -5.61 8.74
N ASP A 208 -23.97 -6.49 9.23
CA ASP A 208 -25.40 -6.61 8.90
C ASP A 208 -26.31 -6.20 10.07
N GLY A 209 -25.72 -5.62 11.11
CA GLY A 209 -26.37 -5.23 12.36
C GLY A 209 -26.42 -6.35 13.40
N THR A 210 -26.02 -7.59 13.07
CA THR A 210 -26.06 -8.74 14.00
C THR A 210 -24.70 -9.07 14.59
N GLY A 211 -23.62 -8.51 14.05
CA GLY A 211 -22.25 -8.71 14.52
C GLY A 211 -21.94 -7.98 15.82
N THR A 212 -20.73 -8.18 16.35
CA THR A 212 -20.27 -7.59 17.62
C THR A 212 -20.29 -6.05 17.61
N SER A 213 -20.07 -5.42 16.44
CA SER A 213 -20.11 -3.97 16.31
C SER A 213 -21.54 -3.39 16.33
N GLY A 214 -22.56 -4.20 16.01
CA GLY A 214 -23.93 -3.74 15.81
C GLY A 214 -24.13 -2.83 14.59
N ILE A 215 -23.12 -2.68 13.74
CA ILE A 215 -23.13 -1.77 12.58
C ILE A 215 -23.71 -2.47 11.36
N THR A 216 -24.48 -1.73 10.55
CA THR A 216 -24.93 -2.14 9.23
C THR A 216 -24.17 -1.37 8.15
N LEU A 217 -23.46 -2.08 7.26
CA LEU A 217 -22.67 -1.50 6.18
C LEU A 217 -23.57 -0.87 5.11
N ASP A 218 -23.41 0.42 4.91
CA ASP A 218 -24.06 1.16 3.83
C ASP A 218 -22.98 1.65 2.84
N THR A 219 -22.75 0.91 1.77
CA THR A 219 -21.74 1.23 0.74
C THR A 219 -22.12 2.44 -0.13
N SER A 220 -23.32 2.97 -0.01
CA SER A 220 -23.72 4.24 -0.65
C SER A 220 -23.18 5.46 0.08
N LYS A 221 -22.64 5.28 1.28
CA LYS A 221 -21.90 6.26 2.06
C LYS A 221 -20.40 6.05 1.91
N ALA A 222 -19.61 7.05 2.27
CA ALA A 222 -18.15 6.94 2.24
C ALA A 222 -17.67 5.86 3.20
N GLN A 223 -16.86 4.92 2.69
CA GLN A 223 -16.28 3.82 3.45
C GLN A 223 -14.76 3.86 3.35
N ILE A 224 -14.09 3.48 4.43
CA ILE A 224 -12.66 3.20 4.46
C ILE A 224 -12.50 1.68 4.50
N LEU A 225 -12.17 1.09 3.38
CA LEU A 225 -11.79 -0.32 3.27
C LEU A 225 -10.36 -0.50 3.76
N PHE A 226 -10.10 -1.54 4.51
CA PHE A 226 -8.75 -2.02 4.74
C PHE A 226 -8.58 -3.47 4.31
N MET A 227 -7.38 -3.77 3.84
CA MET A 227 -6.89 -5.12 3.59
C MET A 227 -5.50 -5.18 4.20
N ASP A 228 -5.32 -6.07 5.15
CA ASP A 228 -4.07 -6.28 5.85
C ASP A 228 -3.65 -7.73 5.63
N PHE A 229 -2.49 -7.92 5.04
CA PHE A 229 -2.05 -9.25 4.69
C PHE A 229 -0.55 -9.45 4.87
N GLU A 230 -0.20 -10.63 5.29
CA GLU A 230 1.12 -11.24 5.14
C GLU A 230 1.04 -12.24 4.00
N TRP A 231 1.94 -12.14 3.03
CA TRP A 231 1.89 -13.10 1.95
C TRP A 231 2.63 -14.39 2.31
N LEU A 232 3.96 -14.38 2.43
CA LEU A 232 4.79 -15.58 2.65
C LEU A 232 4.28 -16.83 1.87
N GLY A 233 3.48 -16.60 0.82
CA GLY A 233 2.80 -17.62 0.02
C GLY A 233 1.54 -18.21 0.64
N VAL A 234 1.46 -18.32 1.96
CA VAL A 234 0.39 -19.01 2.71
C VAL A 234 -0.11 -18.23 3.93
N GLY A 235 0.32 -17.01 4.12
CA GLY A 235 -0.12 -16.17 5.24
C GLY A 235 -1.60 -15.78 5.15
N SER A 236 -2.14 -15.20 6.20
CA SER A 236 -3.54 -14.81 6.29
C SER A 236 -3.80 -13.45 5.63
N VAL A 237 -5.05 -13.19 5.23
CA VAL A 237 -5.52 -11.92 4.71
C VAL A 237 -6.73 -11.46 5.48
N ARG A 238 -6.60 -10.36 6.21
CA ARG A 238 -7.69 -9.73 6.97
C ARG A 238 -8.32 -8.61 6.14
N CYS A 239 -9.64 -8.65 6.00
CA CYS A 239 -10.41 -7.67 5.24
C CYS A 239 -11.48 -7.06 6.13
N GLY A 240 -11.73 -5.76 5.98
CA GLY A 240 -12.77 -5.09 6.76
C GLY A 240 -12.86 -3.60 6.48
N PHE A 241 -13.48 -2.89 7.41
CA PHE A 241 -13.72 -1.46 7.29
C PHE A 241 -13.25 -0.71 8.54
N VAL A 242 -12.78 0.53 8.33
CA VAL A 242 -12.49 1.43 9.45
C VAL A 242 -13.69 2.35 9.64
N ILE A 243 -14.36 2.19 10.78
CA ILE A 243 -15.55 2.96 11.14
C ILE A 243 -15.31 3.57 12.53
N ASP A 244 -15.53 4.85 12.68
CA ASP A 244 -15.30 5.60 13.92
C ASP A 244 -13.88 5.40 14.51
N GLY A 245 -12.88 5.28 13.63
CA GLY A 245 -11.47 5.09 14.00
C GLY A 245 -11.11 3.66 14.44
N GLN A 246 -12.04 2.71 14.35
CA GLN A 246 -11.81 1.31 14.71
C GLN A 246 -11.72 0.41 13.47
N PHE A 247 -10.73 -0.46 13.45
CA PHE A 247 -10.60 -1.50 12.44
C PHE A 247 -11.54 -2.66 12.77
N ILE A 248 -12.60 -2.82 11.97
CA ILE A 248 -13.57 -3.90 12.12
C ILE A 248 -13.22 -4.98 11.11
N ILE A 249 -12.65 -6.09 11.60
CA ILE A 249 -12.32 -7.25 10.76
C ILE A 249 -13.63 -7.96 10.42
N CYS A 250 -13.96 -7.99 9.13
CA CYS A 250 -15.17 -8.63 8.62
C CYS A 250 -14.90 -10.06 8.18
N HIS A 251 -13.77 -10.30 7.51
CA HIS A 251 -13.40 -11.61 7.03
C HIS A 251 -11.88 -11.81 7.06
N THR A 252 -11.46 -13.01 7.42
CA THR A 252 -10.07 -13.45 7.31
C THR A 252 -10.00 -14.66 6.37
N PHE A 253 -9.22 -14.54 5.30
CA PHE A 253 -8.83 -15.69 4.48
C PHE A 253 -7.66 -16.38 5.18
N GLU A 254 -7.89 -17.57 5.66
CA GLU A 254 -6.87 -18.44 6.24
C GLU A 254 -6.30 -19.33 5.13
N ASN A 255 -4.99 -19.54 5.13
CA ASN A 255 -4.29 -20.26 4.07
C ASN A 255 -3.31 -21.28 4.64
N ALA A 256 -2.58 -20.93 5.72
CA ALA A 256 -1.63 -21.83 6.34
C ALA A 256 -2.34 -23.07 6.90
N ASN A 257 -1.79 -24.25 6.61
CA ASN A 257 -2.36 -25.57 6.95
C ASN A 257 -3.69 -25.90 6.24
N GLU A 258 -4.12 -25.06 5.27
CA GLU A 258 -5.36 -25.25 4.50
C GLU A 258 -5.08 -25.53 3.01
N ILE A 259 -4.05 -24.91 2.46
CA ILE A 259 -3.72 -25.05 1.03
C ILE A 259 -2.35 -25.72 0.82
N THR A 260 -2.14 -26.29 -0.36
CA THR A 260 -0.92 -27.04 -0.72
C THR A 260 0.06 -26.24 -1.58
N SER A 261 -0.26 -24.99 -1.89
CA SER A 261 0.56 -24.07 -2.70
C SER A 261 0.37 -22.64 -2.21
N VAL A 262 0.92 -21.66 -2.90
CA VAL A 262 0.66 -20.24 -2.62
C VAL A 262 -0.80 -19.88 -2.90
N TYR A 263 -1.35 -18.90 -2.16
CA TYR A 263 -2.72 -18.46 -2.42
C TYR A 263 -2.84 -17.44 -3.56
N MET A 264 -1.75 -16.74 -3.90
CA MET A 264 -1.58 -15.86 -5.07
C MET A 264 -0.17 -16.05 -5.62
N THR A 265 0.02 -15.89 -6.93
CA THR A 265 1.34 -16.04 -7.55
C THR A 265 2.30 -14.88 -7.22
N THR A 266 1.76 -13.73 -6.80
CA THR A 266 2.53 -12.56 -6.37
C THR A 266 1.74 -11.74 -5.35
N ALA A 267 2.47 -11.07 -4.44
CA ALA A 267 1.94 -10.05 -3.55
C ALA A 267 2.25 -8.62 -4.04
N ILE A 268 2.96 -8.48 -5.16
CA ILE A 268 3.34 -7.20 -5.75
C ILE A 268 2.23 -6.78 -6.72
N LEU A 269 1.31 -5.95 -6.27
CA LEU A 269 0.08 -5.62 -6.96
C LEU A 269 -0.21 -4.11 -6.94
N PRO A 270 -1.09 -3.61 -7.82
CA PRO A 270 -1.57 -2.24 -7.80
C PRO A 270 -2.80 -2.05 -6.90
N VAL A 271 -3.08 -0.82 -6.53
CA VAL A 271 -4.40 -0.40 -6.05
C VAL A 271 -5.30 -0.15 -7.24
N ARG A 272 -6.51 -0.72 -7.21
CA ARG A 272 -7.46 -0.65 -8.34
C ARG A 272 -8.88 -0.40 -7.87
N TYR A 273 -9.57 0.44 -8.65
CA TYR A 273 -11.00 0.72 -8.59
C TYR A 273 -11.61 0.36 -9.93
N GLU A 274 -12.77 -0.29 -9.92
CA GLU A 274 -13.43 -0.75 -11.12
C GLU A 274 -14.94 -0.69 -10.98
N ILE A 275 -15.64 -0.18 -12.00
CA ILE A 275 -17.08 -0.25 -12.14
C ILE A 275 -17.41 -0.79 -13.53
N GLU A 276 -18.34 -1.74 -13.62
CA GLU A 276 -18.63 -2.46 -14.85
C GLU A 276 -20.11 -2.85 -14.95
N ALA A 277 -20.67 -2.64 -16.13
CA ALA A 277 -21.96 -3.17 -16.55
C ALA A 277 -21.73 -4.53 -17.22
N THR A 278 -21.90 -5.62 -16.50
CA THR A 278 -21.68 -7.00 -17.03
C THR A 278 -22.72 -7.41 -18.09
N ALA A 279 -23.87 -6.75 -18.08
CA ALA A 279 -24.90 -6.73 -19.12
C ALA A 279 -25.56 -5.35 -19.07
N ALA A 280 -26.55 -5.08 -19.91
CA ALA A 280 -27.26 -3.79 -19.94
C ALA A 280 -27.82 -3.44 -18.54
N LEU A 281 -27.58 -2.20 -18.09
CA LEU A 281 -28.11 -1.67 -16.84
C LEU A 281 -29.45 -0.98 -17.04
N ALA A 282 -30.28 -0.99 -16.00
CA ALA A 282 -31.53 -0.23 -16.00
C ALA A 282 -31.28 1.30 -15.97
N THR A 283 -30.25 1.73 -15.23
CA THR A 283 -29.81 3.13 -15.14
C THR A 283 -28.27 3.18 -15.07
N GLY A 284 -27.66 4.26 -15.58
CA GLY A 284 -26.23 4.49 -15.39
C GLY A 284 -25.87 4.55 -13.91
N ALA A 285 -24.65 4.16 -13.57
CA ALA A 285 -24.18 4.07 -12.20
C ALA A 285 -22.84 4.77 -12.03
N THR A 286 -22.63 5.43 -10.87
CA THR A 286 -21.38 6.15 -10.59
C THR A 286 -20.86 5.76 -9.21
N MET A 287 -19.61 5.27 -9.14
CA MET A 287 -18.86 5.15 -7.91
C MET A 287 -17.87 6.29 -7.76
N LYS A 288 -17.44 6.58 -6.53
CA LYS A 288 -16.45 7.62 -6.23
C LYS A 288 -15.20 7.00 -5.62
N GLN A 289 -14.04 7.41 -6.12
CA GLN A 289 -12.75 7.20 -5.48
C GLN A 289 -12.39 8.47 -4.72
N ILE A 290 -11.91 8.33 -3.47
CA ILE A 290 -11.53 9.46 -2.62
C ILE A 290 -10.02 9.44 -2.38
N CYS A 291 -9.51 8.51 -1.57
CA CYS A 291 -8.10 8.38 -1.21
C CYS A 291 -7.68 6.91 -1.20
N SER A 292 -6.37 6.67 -1.25
CA SER A 292 -5.80 5.34 -1.02
C SER A 292 -4.39 5.44 -0.45
N SER A 293 -3.99 4.43 0.31
CA SER A 293 -2.64 4.33 0.87
C SER A 293 -2.21 2.87 0.95
N VAL A 294 -0.90 2.65 0.78
CA VAL A 294 -0.25 1.35 0.97
C VAL A 294 0.88 1.54 1.97
N ILE A 295 0.85 0.78 3.05
CA ILE A 295 1.74 0.90 4.19
C ILE A 295 2.39 -0.44 4.47
N SER A 296 3.72 -0.49 4.54
CA SER A 296 4.45 -1.63 5.10
C SER A 296 4.53 -1.48 6.61
N GLU A 297 3.87 -2.34 7.37
CA GLU A 297 3.80 -2.19 8.82
C GLU A 297 5.07 -2.65 9.54
N GLY A 298 5.94 -3.41 8.87
CA GLY A 298 7.27 -3.78 9.35
C GLY A 298 8.38 -2.79 8.99
N GLY A 299 8.05 -1.59 8.48
CA GLY A 299 9.00 -0.68 7.87
C GLY A 299 9.45 -1.18 6.49
N TYR A 300 10.48 -0.57 5.92
CA TYR A 300 11.04 -0.98 4.64
C TYR A 300 12.57 -1.02 4.72
N GLN A 301 13.19 -2.10 4.26
CA GLN A 301 14.64 -2.27 4.25
C GLN A 301 15.11 -2.70 2.87
N GLN A 302 16.09 -1.98 2.33
CA GLN A 302 16.73 -2.37 1.09
C GLN A 302 17.79 -3.46 1.38
N SER A 303 17.68 -4.56 0.67
CA SER A 303 18.64 -5.67 0.74
C SER A 303 19.30 -6.01 -0.60
N VAL A 304 19.01 -5.24 -1.65
CA VAL A 304 19.47 -5.51 -3.01
C VAL A 304 20.54 -4.52 -3.47
N ALA A 305 21.46 -5.01 -4.30
CA ALA A 305 22.51 -4.20 -4.87
C ALA A 305 21.98 -3.27 -5.96
N THR A 306 22.62 -2.10 -6.10
CA THR A 306 22.38 -1.20 -7.21
C THR A 306 22.85 -1.84 -8.52
N GLN A 307 22.01 -1.78 -9.53
CA GLN A 307 22.28 -2.21 -10.90
C GLN A 307 22.45 -0.98 -11.80
N PHE A 308 22.91 -1.17 -13.01
CA PHE A 308 23.13 -0.05 -13.92
C PHE A 308 22.91 -0.38 -15.38
N ALA A 309 22.46 0.64 -16.15
CA ALA A 309 22.49 0.68 -17.60
C ALA A 309 23.41 1.81 -18.04
N ARG A 310 24.36 1.52 -18.93
CA ARG A 310 25.38 2.48 -19.34
C ARG A 310 25.60 2.55 -20.85
N ARG A 311 25.95 3.73 -21.31
CA ARG A 311 26.50 3.95 -22.62
C ARG A 311 28.03 3.89 -22.55
N THR A 312 28.65 2.96 -23.27
CA THR A 312 30.11 2.80 -23.33
C THR A 312 30.73 3.56 -24.52
N THR A 313 29.96 3.75 -25.60
CA THR A 313 30.38 4.51 -26.77
C THR A 313 30.03 5.99 -26.57
N THR A 314 30.99 6.87 -26.72
CA THR A 314 30.81 8.30 -26.57
C THR A 314 29.74 8.81 -27.54
N LEU A 315 28.74 9.54 -27.03
CA LEU A 315 27.81 10.32 -27.82
C LEU A 315 28.53 11.60 -28.24
N THR A 316 28.68 11.80 -29.54
CA THR A 316 29.38 12.96 -30.12
C THR A 316 28.40 14.00 -30.63
N THR A 317 28.93 15.23 -30.90
CA THR A 317 28.16 16.33 -31.52
C THR A 317 26.93 16.79 -30.75
N ILE A 318 27.01 16.75 -29.40
CA ILE A 318 25.94 17.24 -28.53
C ILE A 318 25.83 18.75 -28.67
N GLY A 319 24.69 19.22 -29.21
CA GLY A 319 24.35 20.63 -29.38
C GLY A 319 23.39 21.12 -28.29
N THR A 320 22.69 22.22 -28.57
CA THR A 320 21.71 22.84 -27.63
C THR A 320 20.37 22.13 -27.54
N THR A 321 20.13 21.10 -28.36
CA THR A 321 18.95 20.24 -28.27
C THR A 321 19.30 19.01 -27.42
N PHE A 322 18.38 18.59 -26.57
CA PHE A 322 18.58 17.37 -25.81
C PHE A 322 18.75 16.16 -26.72
N LEU A 323 19.79 15.37 -26.44
CA LEU A 323 20.03 14.08 -27.06
C LEU A 323 19.99 12.98 -25.99
N PRO A 324 19.38 11.81 -26.27
CA PRO A 324 19.30 10.71 -25.31
C PRO A 324 20.67 10.03 -25.16
N LEU A 325 21.09 9.81 -23.91
CA LEU A 325 22.30 9.06 -23.56
C LEU A 325 21.99 7.59 -23.29
N VAL A 326 21.07 7.35 -22.37
CA VAL A 326 20.64 6.03 -21.93
C VAL A 326 19.16 6.09 -21.60
N SER A 327 18.42 5.07 -21.97
CA SER A 327 17.02 4.90 -21.57
C SER A 327 16.83 3.53 -20.94
N ILE A 328 15.95 3.45 -19.93
CA ILE A 328 15.54 2.19 -19.28
C ILE A 328 14.02 2.06 -19.26
N ARG A 329 13.55 0.83 -19.34
CA ARG A 329 12.14 0.46 -19.17
C ARG A 329 12.05 -0.96 -18.57
N LEU A 330 10.88 -1.35 -18.10
CA LEU A 330 10.66 -2.76 -17.73
C LEU A 330 10.68 -3.65 -18.99
N ALA A 331 11.27 -4.83 -18.86
CA ALA A 331 11.21 -5.86 -19.89
C ALA A 331 9.76 -6.34 -20.08
N SER A 332 9.41 -6.73 -21.29
CA SER A 332 8.03 -7.07 -21.66
C SER A 332 7.44 -8.29 -20.93
N ASP A 333 8.29 -9.16 -20.44
CA ASP A 333 7.96 -10.34 -19.63
C ASP A 333 7.97 -10.08 -18.12
N SER A 334 8.39 -8.88 -17.70
CA SER A 334 8.62 -8.50 -16.31
C SER A 334 7.88 -7.20 -15.93
N LEU A 335 6.69 -6.97 -16.51
CA LEU A 335 5.89 -5.75 -16.30
C LEU A 335 5.40 -5.57 -14.85
N GLY A 336 5.45 -6.61 -14.02
CA GLY A 336 5.15 -6.55 -12.58
C GLY A 336 6.37 -6.25 -11.71
N ALA A 337 7.54 -5.99 -12.29
CA ALA A 337 8.76 -5.72 -11.54
C ALA A 337 8.74 -4.34 -10.88
N VAL A 338 9.44 -4.22 -9.75
CA VAL A 338 9.58 -2.98 -8.98
C VAL A 338 10.99 -2.43 -9.17
N VAL A 339 11.15 -1.51 -10.10
CA VAL A 339 12.44 -0.89 -10.44
C VAL A 339 12.42 0.58 -10.10
N LEU A 340 13.34 1.03 -9.24
CA LEU A 340 13.49 2.40 -8.80
C LEU A 340 14.73 3.05 -9.42
N LEU A 341 14.58 4.27 -9.95
CA LEU A 341 15.72 5.08 -10.35
C LEU A 341 16.52 5.50 -9.10
N GLN A 342 17.80 5.12 -9.06
CA GLN A 342 18.68 5.41 -7.92
C GLN A 342 19.53 6.65 -8.16
N SER A 343 20.24 6.69 -9.28
CA SER A 343 21.08 7.83 -9.65
C SER A 343 21.32 7.89 -11.15
N VAL A 344 21.80 9.04 -11.61
CA VAL A 344 22.31 9.20 -12.97
C VAL A 344 23.68 9.83 -12.92
N GLN A 345 24.57 9.35 -13.80
CA GLN A 345 25.94 9.85 -13.87
C GLN A 345 26.27 10.20 -15.33
N VAL A 346 26.95 11.31 -15.51
CA VAL A 346 27.43 11.75 -16.83
C VAL A 346 28.89 12.11 -16.73
N LEU A 347 29.69 11.60 -17.67
CA LEU A 347 31.07 11.98 -17.87
C LEU A 347 31.20 12.72 -19.21
N PRO A 348 31.26 14.05 -19.21
CA PRO A 348 31.61 14.80 -20.39
C PRO A 348 33.08 14.55 -20.79
N THR A 349 33.34 14.36 -22.08
CA THR A 349 34.68 14.14 -22.62
C THR A 349 35.25 15.37 -23.34
N THR A 350 34.43 16.43 -23.50
CA THR A 350 34.80 17.71 -24.06
C THR A 350 34.58 18.84 -23.06
N ASN A 351 35.37 19.91 -23.21
CA ASN A 351 35.31 21.08 -22.30
C ASN A 351 34.14 22.01 -22.66
N GLN A 352 32.97 21.71 -22.13
CA GLN A 352 31.72 22.44 -22.35
C GLN A 352 30.88 22.51 -21.05
N ASN A 353 29.90 23.44 -21.06
CA ASN A 353 28.84 23.43 -20.03
C ASN A 353 27.64 22.67 -20.55
N TYR A 354 27.20 21.71 -19.78
CA TYR A 354 26.09 20.86 -20.15
C TYR A 354 24.92 20.98 -19.15
N GLU A 355 23.74 20.80 -19.70
CA GLU A 355 22.54 20.52 -18.97
C GLU A 355 22.19 19.06 -19.15
N ILE A 356 21.97 18.33 -18.04
CA ILE A 356 21.51 16.97 -18.03
C ILE A 356 20.12 16.91 -17.44
N ALA A 357 19.27 16.03 -17.96
CA ALA A 357 17.92 15.83 -17.48
C ALA A 357 17.50 14.37 -17.60
N VAL A 358 16.61 13.95 -16.72
CA VAL A 358 15.89 12.67 -16.87
C VAL A 358 14.46 12.97 -17.29
N PHE A 359 14.05 12.38 -18.39
CA PHE A 359 12.69 12.47 -18.92
C PHE A 359 11.94 11.16 -18.64
N LYS A 360 10.71 11.29 -18.19
CA LYS A 360 9.75 10.20 -18.11
C LYS A 360 8.86 10.21 -19.35
N ASN A 361 8.76 9.07 -20.03
CA ASN A 361 7.86 8.84 -21.16
C ASN A 361 8.04 9.83 -22.33
N ALA A 362 9.28 10.21 -22.61
CA ALA A 362 9.59 10.92 -23.83
C ALA A 362 9.55 10.01 -25.06
N THR A 363 9.20 10.58 -26.20
CA THR A 363 9.27 9.87 -27.48
C THR A 363 10.71 9.83 -27.97
N LEU A 364 11.21 8.63 -28.22
CA LEU A 364 12.57 8.37 -28.70
C LEU A 364 12.55 7.97 -30.18
N THR A 365 13.45 8.53 -30.96
CA THR A 365 13.64 8.15 -32.36
C THR A 365 14.82 7.17 -32.49
N GLY A 366 14.57 6.03 -33.11
CA GLY A 366 15.60 5.00 -33.37
C GLY A 366 16.06 4.22 -32.13
N ALA A 367 15.26 4.18 -31.07
CA ALA A 367 15.53 3.36 -29.90
C ALA A 367 15.50 1.87 -30.23
N SER A 368 16.49 1.11 -29.76
CA SER A 368 16.56 -0.35 -29.85
C SER A 368 16.96 -0.92 -28.50
N TYR A 369 15.99 -1.50 -27.82
CA TYR A 369 16.18 -1.96 -26.46
C TYR A 369 16.84 -3.34 -26.40
N ASN A 370 17.81 -3.47 -25.49
CA ASN A 370 18.49 -4.70 -25.15
C ASN A 370 18.22 -5.04 -23.68
N THR A 371 18.09 -6.33 -23.37
CA THR A 371 17.90 -6.79 -21.99
C THR A 371 19.18 -6.63 -21.19
N THR A 372 19.07 -6.18 -19.93
CA THR A 372 20.21 -6.16 -18.99
C THR A 372 20.56 -7.56 -18.51
N THR A 373 21.69 -7.72 -17.82
CA THR A 373 22.11 -8.99 -17.22
C THR A 373 21.13 -9.54 -16.18
N PHE A 374 20.23 -8.71 -15.66
CA PHE A 374 19.27 -9.03 -14.58
C PHE A 374 17.84 -9.26 -15.07
N ASN A 375 17.60 -9.26 -16.37
CA ASN A 375 16.38 -9.67 -17.06
C ASN A 375 15.09 -8.87 -16.81
N HIS A 376 14.98 -7.99 -15.78
CA HIS A 376 13.74 -7.22 -15.53
C HIS A 376 13.74 -5.84 -16.20
N VAL A 377 14.91 -5.37 -16.66
CA VAL A 377 15.08 -4.03 -17.25
C VAL A 377 15.71 -4.14 -18.62
N ASP A 378 15.03 -3.57 -19.61
CA ASP A 378 15.60 -3.30 -20.93
C ASP A 378 16.22 -1.91 -20.96
N TYR A 379 17.33 -1.76 -21.68
CA TYR A 379 18.00 -0.47 -21.89
C TYR A 379 18.23 -0.14 -23.36
N ASP A 380 18.24 1.13 -23.67
CA ASP A 380 18.60 1.66 -25.00
C ASP A 380 19.71 2.71 -24.90
N VAL A 381 20.64 2.65 -25.84
CA VAL A 381 21.72 3.64 -26.05
C VAL A 381 21.82 4.06 -27.52
N THR A 382 20.85 3.67 -28.35
CA THR A 382 20.88 3.86 -29.81
C THR A 382 20.00 5.02 -30.27
N ALA A 383 19.07 5.45 -29.45
CA ALA A 383 18.18 6.55 -29.78
C ALA A 383 18.96 7.82 -30.18
N SER A 384 18.51 8.44 -31.27
CA SER A 384 19.18 9.60 -31.91
C SER A 384 18.49 10.93 -31.58
N ALA A 385 17.23 10.91 -31.15
CA ALA A 385 16.47 12.12 -30.78
C ALA A 385 15.47 11.81 -29.66
N ILE A 386 15.13 12.86 -28.90
CA ILE A 386 14.15 12.83 -27.83
C ILE A 386 13.19 14.02 -27.98
N THR A 387 11.89 13.78 -27.82
CA THR A 387 10.86 14.82 -27.86
C THR A 387 9.77 14.55 -26.82
N GLY A 388 9.19 15.63 -26.25
CA GLY A 388 8.12 15.50 -25.25
C GLY A 388 8.59 14.84 -23.94
N GLY A 389 7.64 14.16 -23.27
CA GLY A 389 7.87 13.58 -21.97
C GLY A 389 7.84 14.59 -20.82
N THR A 390 7.92 14.08 -19.59
CA THR A 390 7.98 14.90 -18.38
C THR A 390 9.40 14.89 -17.83
N MET A 391 10.00 16.08 -17.67
CA MET A 391 11.31 16.22 -17.03
C MET A 391 11.14 16.00 -15.53
N ILE A 392 11.76 14.96 -14.98
CA ILE A 392 11.65 14.58 -13.57
C ILE A 392 12.92 14.88 -12.77
N LEU A 393 14.05 15.15 -13.45
CA LEU A 393 15.32 15.46 -12.84
C LEU A 393 16.11 16.37 -13.77
N GLN A 394 16.79 17.37 -13.23
CA GLN A 394 17.62 18.32 -14.00
C GLN A 394 18.85 18.71 -13.20
N ASN A 395 19.99 18.84 -13.89
CA ASN A 395 21.22 19.36 -13.29
C ASN A 395 22.13 20.00 -14.37
N TYR A 396 23.06 20.82 -13.93
CA TYR A 396 24.09 21.43 -14.79
C TYR A 396 25.47 20.87 -14.46
N VAL A 397 26.24 20.57 -15.49
CA VAL A 397 27.57 20.00 -15.41
C VAL A 397 28.55 20.93 -16.17
N THR A 398 29.58 21.37 -15.48
CA THR A 398 30.72 22.03 -16.13
C THR A 398 31.85 21.02 -16.28
N SER A 399 32.32 20.80 -17.51
CA SER A 399 33.56 20.08 -17.80
C SER A 399 34.70 21.09 -17.94
N THR A 400 35.61 21.06 -16.98
CA THR A 400 36.94 21.69 -17.15
C THR A 400 37.92 20.61 -17.60
N ALA A 401 39.09 20.99 -18.11
CA ALA A 401 40.13 20.08 -18.65
C ALA A 401 40.56 18.92 -17.70
N GLN A 402 40.04 18.83 -16.49
CA GLN A 402 40.32 17.80 -15.49
C GLN A 402 39.15 16.86 -15.21
N GLY A 403 38.13 16.81 -16.05
CA GLY A 403 37.00 15.88 -15.99
C GLY A 403 36.32 15.80 -14.64
N ARG A 404 35.04 16.22 -14.53
CA ARG A 404 34.21 15.96 -13.35
C ARG A 404 33.07 15.06 -13.74
N THR A 405 32.99 13.90 -13.09
CA THR A 405 31.77 13.10 -13.06
C THR A 405 30.77 13.81 -12.14
N VAL A 406 29.56 14.02 -12.62
CA VAL A 406 28.45 14.47 -11.78
C VAL A 406 27.51 13.30 -11.57
N SER A 407 27.33 12.95 -10.31
CA SER A 407 26.30 12.02 -9.85
C SER A 407 25.20 12.81 -9.20
N THR A 408 23.98 12.62 -9.67
CA THR A 408 22.76 13.10 -9.00
C THR A 408 22.06 11.91 -8.40
N THR A 409 22.06 11.88 -7.08
CA THR A 409 21.36 10.83 -6.33
C THR A 409 20.11 11.44 -5.72
N PRO A 410 18.91 10.95 -6.01
CA PRO A 410 17.73 11.27 -5.22
C PRO A 410 17.96 10.89 -3.76
N ALA A 411 17.54 11.71 -2.81
CA ALA A 411 17.70 11.41 -1.39
C ALA A 411 16.75 10.28 -0.97
N GLY A 412 17.28 9.16 -0.47
CA GLY A 412 16.51 8.04 0.08
C GLY A 412 15.77 7.17 -0.96
N TYR A 413 14.86 6.32 -0.48
CA TYR A 413 13.94 5.58 -1.36
C TYR A 413 12.91 6.52 -1.94
N ASN A 414 13.05 6.84 -3.21
CA ASN A 414 12.04 7.62 -3.90
C ASN A 414 11.18 6.69 -4.73
N PHE A 415 10.14 6.12 -4.11
CA PHE A 415 9.16 5.29 -4.81
C PHE A 415 8.41 6.05 -5.91
N ASP A 416 8.44 7.38 -5.92
CA ASP A 416 7.87 8.18 -7.01
C ASP A 416 8.68 8.07 -8.31
N LEU A 417 9.94 7.63 -8.21
CA LEU A 417 10.81 7.34 -9.35
C LEU A 417 10.82 5.84 -9.72
N GLN A 418 9.74 5.13 -9.46
CA GLN A 418 9.52 3.76 -9.92
C GLN A 418 9.07 3.75 -11.38
N LEU A 419 9.59 2.79 -12.17
CA LEU A 419 9.03 2.45 -13.48
C LEU A 419 7.63 1.85 -13.28
N GLY A 420 6.63 2.51 -13.82
CA GLY A 420 5.23 2.06 -13.80
C GLY A 420 4.82 1.36 -15.08
N VAL A 421 3.62 0.82 -15.08
CA VAL A 421 3.02 0.17 -16.26
C VAL A 421 1.58 0.65 -16.42
N SER A 422 1.21 1.00 -17.64
CA SER A 422 -0.16 1.36 -17.99
C SER A 422 -1.09 0.16 -17.98
N LEU A 423 -2.40 0.39 -17.94
CA LEU A 423 -3.43 -0.65 -18.12
C LEU A 423 -3.33 -1.36 -19.48
N ALA A 424 -2.70 -0.73 -20.46
CA ALA A 424 -2.42 -1.32 -21.78
C ALA A 424 -1.15 -2.20 -21.79
N GLY A 425 -0.47 -2.38 -20.66
CA GLY A 425 0.77 -3.16 -20.57
C GLY A 425 2.00 -2.43 -21.14
N VAL A 426 1.99 -1.11 -21.16
CA VAL A 426 3.11 -0.31 -21.63
C VAL A 426 3.91 0.18 -20.44
N SER A 427 5.20 -0.16 -20.39
CA SER A 427 6.12 0.30 -19.35
C SER A 427 6.44 1.78 -19.50
N ASP A 428 6.58 2.48 -18.37
CA ASP A 428 7.26 3.77 -18.33
C ASP A 428 8.68 3.64 -18.86
N VAL A 429 9.19 4.76 -19.43
CA VAL A 429 10.56 4.89 -19.90
C VAL A 429 11.23 6.03 -19.16
N PHE A 430 12.37 5.79 -18.52
CA PHE A 430 13.24 6.86 -18.03
C PHE A 430 14.42 7.04 -18.99
N THR A 431 14.62 8.27 -19.44
CA THR A 431 15.68 8.62 -20.39
C THR A 431 16.59 9.70 -19.81
N LEU A 432 17.84 9.36 -19.59
CA LEU A 432 18.90 10.34 -19.34
C LEU A 432 19.25 11.03 -20.65
N ALA A 433 19.11 12.33 -20.68
CA ALA A 433 19.41 13.17 -21.84
C ALA A 433 20.37 14.31 -21.48
N ILE A 434 21.08 14.82 -22.47
CA ILE A 434 22.11 15.85 -22.34
C ILE A 434 22.01 16.87 -23.48
N ARG A 435 22.35 18.14 -23.19
CA ARG A 435 22.58 19.17 -24.17
C ARG A 435 23.70 20.14 -23.74
N THR A 436 24.27 20.88 -24.62
CA THR A 436 25.13 22.00 -24.27
C THR A 436 24.28 23.22 -23.86
N VAL A 437 24.77 24.02 -22.91
CA VAL A 437 24.08 25.24 -22.45
C VAL A 437 24.21 26.39 -23.45
N SER A 438 25.30 26.43 -24.22
CA SER A 438 25.55 27.44 -25.25
C SER A 438 25.94 26.79 -26.59
N GLY A 439 25.49 27.34 -27.71
CA GLY A 439 25.58 26.74 -29.04
C GLY A 439 26.87 26.97 -29.83
N ALA A 440 27.93 27.49 -29.18
CA ALA A 440 29.14 27.85 -29.92
C ALA A 440 29.97 26.66 -30.43
N THR A 441 29.93 25.54 -29.70
CA THR A 441 30.65 24.30 -30.07
C THR A 441 29.86 23.10 -29.60
N THR A 442 30.01 21.96 -30.28
CA THR A 442 29.41 20.69 -29.86
C THR A 442 30.24 20.02 -28.78
N GLY A 443 29.58 19.21 -27.99
CA GLY A 443 30.19 18.45 -26.92
C GLY A 443 30.05 16.92 -27.08
N ASP A 444 30.77 16.18 -26.28
CA ASP A 444 30.78 14.74 -26.28
C ASP A 444 30.63 14.22 -24.83
N ALA A 445 29.92 13.11 -24.61
CA ALA A 445 29.71 12.56 -23.29
C ALA A 445 29.37 11.06 -23.32
N VAL A 446 29.54 10.40 -22.16
CA VAL A 446 28.97 9.08 -21.84
C VAL A 446 28.10 9.20 -20.60
N GLY A 447 27.16 8.27 -20.39
CA GLY A 447 26.24 8.32 -19.27
C GLY A 447 25.84 6.95 -18.73
N VAL A 448 25.35 6.97 -17.49
CA VAL A 448 24.88 5.79 -16.74
C VAL A 448 23.58 6.16 -16.03
N ILE A 449 22.65 5.23 -16.01
CA ILE A 449 21.51 5.22 -15.12
C ILE A 449 21.72 4.07 -14.13
N ASP A 450 21.76 4.39 -12.85
CA ASP A 450 21.77 3.42 -11.77
C ASP A 450 20.34 3.21 -11.25
N PHE A 451 19.95 1.99 -11.03
CA PHE A 451 18.63 1.61 -10.56
C PHE A 451 18.70 0.46 -9.55
N ILE A 452 17.61 0.29 -8.81
CA ILE A 452 17.43 -0.79 -7.86
C ILE A 452 16.23 -1.61 -8.31
N ASP A 453 16.41 -2.92 -8.38
CA ASP A 453 15.34 -3.88 -8.61
C ASP A 453 14.94 -4.49 -7.26
N LEU A 454 13.68 -4.26 -6.86
CA LEU A 454 13.10 -4.74 -5.61
C LEU A 454 12.18 -5.93 -5.82
N THR A 455 12.23 -6.55 -7.00
CA THR A 455 11.34 -7.65 -7.37
C THR A 455 11.77 -8.97 -6.73
N ASP A 456 13.07 -9.16 -6.52
CA ASP A 456 13.71 -10.38 -6.00
C ASP A 456 13.88 -10.34 -4.47
#